data_08cc1d6a4930150241b9d4ce9f2b9232
#
_entry.id   08cc1d6a4930150241b9d4ce9f2b9232
#
_cell.length_a   1.000
_cell.length_b   1.000
_cell.length_c   1.000
_cell.angle_alpha   90.00
_cell.angle_beta   90.00
_cell.angle_gamma   90.00
#
_symmetry.space_group_name_H-M   'P 1'
#
loop_
_entity.id
_entity.type
_entity.pdbx_description
1 polymer ?
#
loop_
_entity_poly.entity_id
_entity_poly.type
_entity_poly.pdbx_seq_one_letter_code
_entity_poly.pdbx_strand_id
1 'polypeptide(L)'
;MGYFMETEWIALTAEDGHEFDAYAVKADDPIGNIVLIQEIFGITDHIQSVCQSFATHGYNVIAPAIYDRFEKNITLDYTQIQEGVDYKMRLDDDFAMLDIDAARNQLGQNTAVVGYCYGGMLTHIAASRLSFDCAVSYYGGMIADNYLDLKINIPIMYHFGENDHAIPMESVDAIKKTYKNALVHVYKDAGHGFNCDMRADYHEESAKLALERTLQFVGDNL
;
A
#
# COMPACT_ATOMS: atom_id res chain seq x y z
N MET A 1 -16.87 -1.94 -24.20
CA MET A 1 -15.97 -3.11 -24.29
C MET A 1 -15.58 -3.44 -22.87
N GLY A 2 -15.97 -4.62 -22.35
CA GLY A 2 -15.52 -5.02 -21.01
C GLY A 2 -14.06 -5.46 -21.10
N TYR A 3 -13.20 -4.81 -20.34
CA TYR A 3 -11.82 -5.26 -20.18
C TYR A 3 -11.85 -6.59 -19.43
N PHE A 4 -11.37 -7.66 -20.04
CA PHE A 4 -11.12 -8.92 -19.37
C PHE A 4 -9.79 -8.79 -18.63
N MET A 5 -9.84 -8.45 -17.35
CA MET A 5 -8.67 -8.52 -16.50
C MET A 5 -8.49 -9.96 -16.01
N GLU A 6 -7.30 -10.48 -16.16
CA GLU A 6 -6.95 -11.78 -15.60
C GLU A 6 -6.56 -11.58 -14.12
N THR A 7 -7.36 -12.17 -13.22
CA THR A 7 -7.07 -12.17 -11.78
C THR A 7 -6.73 -13.59 -11.35
N GLU A 8 -5.66 -13.75 -10.58
CA GLU A 8 -5.22 -15.05 -10.08
C GLU A 8 -4.57 -14.93 -8.71
N TRP A 9 -4.62 -16.00 -7.93
CA TRP A 9 -3.74 -16.18 -6.79
C TRP A 9 -2.51 -16.94 -7.23
N ILE A 10 -1.34 -16.38 -6.96
CA ILE A 10 -0.03 -16.95 -7.30
C ILE A 10 0.74 -17.27 -6.01
N ALA A 11 1.55 -18.34 -6.04
CA ALA A 11 2.47 -18.64 -4.96
C ALA A 11 3.82 -17.94 -5.23
N LEU A 12 4.36 -17.28 -4.23
CA LEU A 12 5.68 -16.64 -4.24
C LEU A 12 6.55 -17.23 -3.13
N THR A 13 7.85 -17.07 -3.29
CA THR A 13 8.85 -17.50 -2.28
C THR A 13 9.75 -16.31 -1.96
N ALA A 14 9.82 -15.93 -0.69
CA ALA A 14 10.73 -14.90 -0.19
C ALA A 14 12.16 -15.44 -0.08
N GLU A 15 13.15 -14.55 0.07
CA GLU A 15 14.58 -14.89 0.14
C GLU A 15 14.91 -15.85 1.30
N ASP A 16 14.16 -15.77 2.40
CA ASP A 16 14.30 -16.67 3.56
C ASP A 16 13.65 -18.05 3.37
N GLY A 17 13.05 -18.31 2.19
CA GLY A 17 12.39 -19.57 1.84
C GLY A 17 10.93 -19.63 2.30
N HIS A 18 10.36 -18.53 2.83
CA HIS A 18 8.94 -18.47 3.16
C HIS A 18 8.09 -18.52 1.89
N GLU A 19 7.12 -19.45 1.83
CA GLU A 19 6.14 -19.56 0.75
C GLU A 19 4.83 -18.89 1.15
N PHE A 20 4.35 -17.95 0.35
CA PHE A 20 3.13 -17.19 0.59
C PHE A 20 2.33 -16.99 -0.70
N ASP A 21 1.04 -16.70 -0.55
CA ASP A 21 0.18 -16.41 -1.68
C ASP A 21 0.17 -14.89 -1.96
N ALA A 22 -0.10 -14.53 -3.19
CA ALA A 22 -0.28 -13.14 -3.59
C ALA A 22 -1.44 -13.03 -4.58
N TYR A 23 -2.26 -11.99 -4.43
CA TYR A 23 -3.30 -11.68 -5.40
C TYR A 23 -2.70 -10.89 -6.55
N ALA A 24 -2.80 -11.42 -7.77
CA ALA A 24 -2.23 -10.83 -8.97
C ALA A 24 -3.33 -10.41 -9.94
N VAL A 25 -3.15 -9.25 -10.56
CA VAL A 25 -4.02 -8.74 -11.63
C VAL A 25 -3.15 -8.28 -12.78
N LYS A 26 -3.42 -8.79 -13.99
CA LYS A 26 -2.71 -8.40 -15.22
C LYS A 26 -3.53 -7.39 -16.00
N ALA A 27 -2.88 -6.31 -16.42
CA ALA A 27 -3.46 -5.37 -17.38
C ALA A 27 -3.29 -5.90 -18.81
N ASP A 28 -4.22 -5.54 -19.72
CA ASP A 28 -4.17 -5.98 -21.12
C ASP A 28 -2.94 -5.42 -21.87
N ASP A 29 -2.57 -4.16 -21.59
CA ASP A 29 -1.42 -3.48 -22.21
C ASP A 29 -0.68 -2.70 -21.10
N PRO A 30 0.21 -3.35 -20.34
CA PRO A 30 0.78 -2.77 -19.14
C PRO A 30 1.79 -1.66 -19.45
N ILE A 31 1.63 -0.53 -18.79
CA ILE A 31 2.56 0.62 -18.84
C ILE A 31 3.53 0.65 -17.66
N GLY A 32 3.32 -0.21 -16.66
CA GLY A 32 4.14 -0.34 -15.45
C GLY A 32 3.57 -1.36 -14.49
N ASN A 33 4.17 -1.45 -13.32
CA ASN A 33 3.85 -2.44 -12.31
C ASN A 33 3.64 -1.80 -10.93
N ILE A 34 2.79 -2.40 -10.10
CA ILE A 34 2.53 -1.96 -8.72
C ILE A 34 2.58 -3.16 -7.77
N VAL A 35 3.41 -3.07 -6.73
CA VAL A 35 3.21 -3.88 -5.53
C VAL A 35 2.25 -3.13 -4.61
N LEU A 36 1.10 -3.74 -4.30
CA LEU A 36 0.06 -3.14 -3.48
C LEU A 36 0.04 -3.80 -2.10
N ILE A 37 0.21 -3.00 -1.04
CA ILE A 37 0.34 -3.52 0.33
C ILE A 37 -0.97 -3.31 1.08
N GLN A 38 -1.46 -4.39 1.67
CA GLN A 38 -2.73 -4.50 2.41
C GLN A 38 -2.82 -3.61 3.66
N GLU A 39 -4.03 -3.37 4.10
CA GLU A 39 -4.33 -2.85 5.45
C GLU A 39 -4.08 -3.94 6.53
N ILE A 40 -4.42 -3.66 7.80
CA ILE A 40 -4.35 -4.67 8.88
C ILE A 40 -5.35 -5.84 8.72
N PHE A 41 -6.21 -5.82 7.72
CA PHE A 41 -7.30 -6.79 7.53
C PHE A 41 -6.98 -7.90 6.51
N GLY A 42 -5.76 -7.94 5.95
CA GLY A 42 -5.41 -8.90 4.91
C GLY A 42 -5.81 -8.45 3.51
N ILE A 43 -5.81 -9.39 2.56
CA ILE A 43 -6.22 -9.14 1.16
C ILE A 43 -7.75 -9.20 1.07
N THR A 44 -8.41 -8.17 1.59
CA THR A 44 -9.87 -8.02 1.58
C THR A 44 -10.42 -7.79 0.17
N ASP A 45 -11.75 -7.88 0.00
CA ASP A 45 -12.41 -7.53 -1.27
C ASP A 45 -12.11 -6.08 -1.70
N HIS A 46 -11.95 -5.15 -0.74
CA HIS A 46 -11.52 -3.78 -1.03
C HIS A 46 -10.11 -3.77 -1.64
N ILE A 47 -9.13 -4.44 -1.03
CA ILE A 47 -7.76 -4.50 -1.55
C ILE A 47 -7.72 -5.15 -2.94
N GLN A 48 -8.50 -6.22 -3.17
CA GLN A 48 -8.65 -6.84 -4.49
C GLN A 48 -9.27 -5.86 -5.51
N SER A 49 -10.30 -5.12 -5.12
CA SER A 49 -10.92 -4.08 -5.94
C SER A 49 -9.94 -2.95 -6.30
N VAL A 50 -9.09 -2.54 -5.36
CA VAL A 50 -8.04 -1.54 -5.61
C VAL A 50 -7.01 -2.08 -6.61
N CYS A 51 -6.57 -3.35 -6.50
CA CYS A 51 -5.70 -3.99 -7.48
C CYS A 51 -6.32 -3.95 -8.88
N GLN A 52 -7.59 -4.32 -9.00
CA GLN A 52 -8.34 -4.30 -10.26
C GLN A 52 -8.46 -2.87 -10.80
N SER A 53 -8.70 -1.88 -9.93
CA SER A 53 -8.74 -0.48 -10.33
C SER A 53 -7.42 -0.03 -10.97
N PHE A 54 -6.26 -0.31 -10.37
CA PHE A 54 -4.98 0.00 -10.99
C PHE A 54 -4.75 -0.72 -12.31
N ALA A 55 -5.21 -1.97 -12.43
CA ALA A 55 -5.11 -2.72 -13.69
C ALA A 55 -5.95 -2.10 -14.81
N THR A 56 -7.12 -1.50 -14.51
CA THR A 56 -7.89 -0.73 -15.52
C THR A 56 -7.15 0.51 -16.03
N HIS A 57 -6.17 0.98 -15.27
CA HIS A 57 -5.32 2.11 -15.64
C HIS A 57 -3.96 1.68 -16.25
N GLY A 58 -3.82 0.38 -16.60
CA GLY A 58 -2.66 -0.13 -17.31
C GLY A 58 -1.51 -0.61 -16.42
N TYR A 59 -1.72 -0.90 -15.16
CA TYR A 59 -0.68 -1.43 -14.29
C TYR A 59 -0.90 -2.91 -13.99
N ASN A 60 0.14 -3.75 -14.15
CA ASN A 60 0.12 -5.06 -13.49
C ASN A 60 0.24 -4.86 -11.99
N VAL A 61 -0.53 -5.61 -11.21
CA VAL A 61 -0.56 -5.44 -9.75
C VAL A 61 -0.33 -6.78 -9.06
N ILE A 62 0.52 -6.80 -8.04
CA ILE A 62 0.65 -7.93 -7.11
C ILE A 62 0.47 -7.41 -5.69
N ALA A 63 -0.47 -8.03 -4.94
CA ALA A 63 -0.67 -7.78 -3.52
C ALA A 63 -0.24 -9.02 -2.72
N PRO A 64 0.93 -8.99 -2.04
CA PRO A 64 1.41 -10.10 -1.23
C PRO A 64 0.55 -10.28 0.03
N ALA A 65 0.15 -11.51 0.36
CA ALA A 65 -0.55 -11.86 1.59
C ALA A 65 0.46 -11.96 2.75
N ILE A 66 0.91 -10.80 3.27
CA ILE A 66 2.01 -10.73 4.26
C ILE A 66 1.70 -11.41 5.59
N TYR A 67 0.43 -11.75 5.88
CA TYR A 67 0.04 -12.51 7.06
C TYR A 67 0.15 -14.02 6.88
N ASP A 68 0.47 -14.51 5.67
CA ASP A 68 0.74 -15.93 5.42
C ASP A 68 1.95 -16.46 6.20
N ARG A 69 2.74 -15.56 6.79
CA ARG A 69 3.76 -15.93 7.80
C ARG A 69 3.19 -16.52 9.08
N PHE A 70 1.89 -16.37 9.31
CA PHE A 70 1.19 -16.97 10.46
C PHE A 70 0.24 -18.06 10.02
N GLU A 71 -0.66 -17.72 9.09
CA GLU A 71 -1.68 -18.59 8.56
C GLU A 71 -2.09 -18.13 7.17
N LYS A 72 -2.30 -19.07 6.25
CA LYS A 72 -2.69 -18.79 4.87
C LYS A 72 -4.07 -18.13 4.78
N ASN A 73 -4.16 -17.16 3.89
CA ASN A 73 -5.42 -16.49 3.50
C ASN A 73 -6.15 -15.78 4.65
N ILE A 74 -5.42 -15.21 5.61
CA ILE A 74 -6.04 -14.38 6.65
C ILE A 74 -6.71 -13.18 5.98
N THR A 75 -8.03 -13.09 6.14
CA THR A 75 -8.86 -11.95 5.77
C THR A 75 -9.83 -11.66 6.90
N LEU A 76 -9.79 -10.44 7.42
CA LEU A 76 -10.59 -9.99 8.56
C LEU A 76 -11.70 -9.07 8.12
N ASP A 77 -12.83 -9.12 8.81
CA ASP A 77 -13.87 -8.10 8.72
C ASP A 77 -13.40 -6.77 9.33
N TYR A 78 -13.88 -5.63 8.81
CA TYR A 78 -13.49 -4.31 9.30
C TYR A 78 -13.90 -4.01 10.76
N THR A 79 -14.71 -4.86 11.38
CA THR A 79 -15.01 -4.82 12.83
C THR A 79 -13.94 -5.52 13.69
N GLN A 80 -13.08 -6.37 13.10
CA GLN A 80 -12.02 -7.13 13.76
C GLN A 80 -10.71 -6.32 13.91
N ILE A 81 -10.82 -5.05 14.27
CA ILE A 81 -9.67 -4.12 14.34
C ILE A 81 -8.59 -4.66 15.29
N GLN A 82 -8.98 -5.13 16.48
CA GLN A 82 -8.02 -5.62 17.48
C GLN A 82 -7.23 -6.83 16.96
N GLU A 83 -7.90 -7.76 16.30
CA GLU A 83 -7.24 -8.93 15.70
C GLU A 83 -6.25 -8.54 14.61
N GLY A 84 -6.62 -7.57 13.74
CA GLY A 84 -5.72 -7.02 12.73
C GLY A 84 -4.50 -6.31 13.34
N VAL A 85 -4.71 -5.58 14.44
CA VAL A 85 -3.60 -4.97 15.22
C VAL A 85 -2.70 -6.05 15.81
N ASP A 86 -3.26 -7.15 16.33
CA ASP A 86 -2.48 -8.24 16.92
C ASP A 86 -1.60 -8.94 15.86
N TYR A 87 -2.11 -9.17 14.63
CA TYR A 87 -1.30 -9.67 13.52
C TYR A 87 -0.18 -8.70 13.16
N LYS A 88 -0.49 -7.41 12.99
CA LYS A 88 0.50 -6.37 12.72
C LYS A 88 1.60 -6.34 13.79
N MET A 89 1.25 -6.41 15.07
CA MET A 89 2.22 -6.34 16.17
C MET A 89 3.11 -7.58 16.28
N ARG A 90 2.68 -8.71 15.74
CA ARG A 90 3.43 -9.97 15.72
C ARG A 90 4.36 -10.08 14.51
N LEU A 91 4.05 -9.41 13.41
CA LEU A 91 4.86 -9.44 12.20
C LEU A 91 6.03 -8.49 12.34
N ASP A 92 7.23 -9.03 12.22
CA ASP A 92 8.45 -8.23 12.12
C ASP A 92 8.51 -7.54 10.75
N ASP A 93 8.83 -6.25 10.73
CA ASP A 93 8.92 -5.47 9.49
C ASP A 93 9.97 -6.05 8.52
N ASP A 94 11.05 -6.63 9.02
CA ASP A 94 12.08 -7.24 8.17
C ASP A 94 11.52 -8.44 7.38
N PHE A 95 10.68 -9.25 7.99
CA PHE A 95 9.99 -10.33 7.29
C PHE A 95 8.96 -9.82 6.28
N ALA A 96 8.22 -8.76 6.61
CA ALA A 96 7.31 -8.13 5.67
C ALA A 96 8.07 -7.58 4.44
N MET A 97 9.25 -6.99 4.63
CA MET A 97 10.09 -6.50 3.52
C MET A 97 10.55 -7.64 2.60
N LEU A 98 10.85 -8.83 3.12
CA LEU A 98 11.22 -9.99 2.28
C LEU A 98 10.06 -10.41 1.35
N ASP A 99 8.83 -10.45 1.87
CA ASP A 99 7.64 -10.81 1.08
C ASP A 99 7.32 -9.73 0.04
N ILE A 100 7.44 -8.46 0.40
CA ILE A 100 7.25 -7.31 -0.50
C ILE A 100 8.33 -7.32 -1.61
N ASP A 101 9.58 -7.62 -1.29
CA ASP A 101 10.66 -7.71 -2.28
C ASP A 101 10.46 -8.89 -3.23
N ALA A 102 9.96 -10.04 -2.75
CA ALA A 102 9.61 -11.17 -3.60
C ALA A 102 8.50 -10.79 -4.62
N ALA A 103 7.48 -10.05 -4.19
CA ALA A 103 6.43 -9.54 -5.08
C ALA A 103 6.99 -8.55 -6.11
N ARG A 104 7.90 -7.65 -5.71
CA ARG A 104 8.60 -6.73 -6.60
C ARG A 104 9.44 -7.49 -7.63
N ASN A 105 10.20 -8.49 -7.19
CA ASN A 105 11.05 -9.31 -8.07
C ASN A 105 10.22 -10.07 -9.11
N GLN A 106 9.02 -10.53 -8.75
CA GLN A 106 8.09 -11.18 -9.67
C GLN A 106 7.60 -10.23 -10.78
N LEU A 107 7.38 -8.94 -10.47
CA LEU A 107 6.98 -7.92 -11.44
C LEU A 107 8.14 -7.39 -12.29
N GLY A 108 9.34 -7.29 -11.72
CA GLY A 108 10.54 -6.82 -12.40
C GLY A 108 10.74 -5.30 -12.32
N GLN A 109 11.18 -4.70 -13.43
CA GLN A 109 11.48 -3.27 -13.55
C GLN A 109 10.20 -2.42 -13.70
N ASN A 110 10.31 -1.10 -13.58
CA ASN A 110 9.22 -0.14 -13.66
C ASN A 110 8.13 -0.46 -12.64
N THR A 111 8.50 -0.57 -11.37
CA THR A 111 7.61 -1.01 -10.29
C THR A 111 7.50 0.04 -9.19
N ALA A 112 6.29 0.53 -8.97
CA ALA A 112 5.91 1.35 -7.82
C ALA A 112 5.47 0.47 -6.63
N VAL A 113 5.56 1.02 -5.42
CA VAL A 113 4.92 0.44 -4.24
C VAL A 113 3.82 1.37 -3.73
N VAL A 114 2.62 0.82 -3.53
CA VAL A 114 1.45 1.55 -3.02
C VAL A 114 0.88 0.79 -1.83
N GLY A 115 0.63 1.45 -0.71
CA GLY A 115 0.09 0.75 0.45
C GLY A 115 -0.90 1.59 1.26
N TYR A 116 -1.77 0.90 1.97
CA TYR A 116 -2.91 1.46 2.68
C TYR A 116 -2.83 1.16 4.18
N CYS A 117 -3.04 2.14 5.06
CA CYS A 117 -2.99 1.98 6.51
C CYS A 117 -1.66 1.36 6.98
N TYR A 118 -1.65 0.15 7.51
CA TYR A 118 -0.43 -0.61 7.82
C TYR A 118 0.46 -0.75 6.59
N GLY A 119 -0.11 -1.06 5.44
CA GLY A 119 0.61 -1.08 4.17
C GLY A 119 1.21 0.26 3.78
N GLY A 120 0.58 1.38 4.16
CA GLY A 120 1.14 2.71 3.96
C GLY A 120 2.42 2.95 4.80
N MET A 121 2.46 2.43 6.02
CA MET A 121 3.67 2.40 6.84
C MET A 121 4.75 1.52 6.20
N LEU A 122 4.40 0.30 5.79
CA LEU A 122 5.33 -0.61 5.13
C LEU A 122 5.85 -0.06 3.80
N THR A 123 5.02 0.69 3.06
CA THR A 123 5.44 1.41 1.85
C THR A 123 6.54 2.42 2.14
N HIS A 124 6.45 3.16 3.24
CA HIS A 124 7.50 4.08 3.67
C HIS A 124 8.82 3.34 3.98
N ILE A 125 8.75 2.21 4.67
CA ILE A 125 9.92 1.37 4.97
C ILE A 125 10.50 0.80 3.67
N ALA A 126 9.66 0.27 2.77
CA ALA A 126 10.05 -0.28 1.48
C ALA A 126 10.75 0.77 0.59
N ALA A 127 10.27 2.02 0.59
CA ALA A 127 10.89 3.12 -0.13
C ALA A 127 12.32 3.45 0.33
N SER A 128 12.67 3.09 1.57
CA SER A 128 14.02 3.23 2.12
C SER A 128 14.91 2.02 1.86
N ARG A 129 14.34 0.81 1.87
CA ARG A 129 15.10 -0.44 1.97
C ARG A 129 15.13 -1.26 0.68
N LEU A 130 14.14 -1.07 -0.21
CA LEU A 130 13.96 -1.87 -1.41
C LEU A 130 14.12 -1.02 -2.68
N SER A 131 14.30 -1.67 -3.82
CA SER A 131 14.56 -1.01 -5.10
C SER A 131 13.27 -0.77 -5.90
N PHE A 132 12.40 0.11 -5.41
CA PHE A 132 11.24 0.60 -6.15
C PHE A 132 11.59 1.89 -6.90
N ASP A 133 10.83 2.21 -7.96
CA ASP A 133 10.99 3.45 -8.72
C ASP A 133 10.31 4.64 -8.04
N CYS A 134 9.14 4.41 -7.43
CA CYS A 134 8.45 5.39 -6.58
C CYS A 134 7.54 4.71 -5.56
N ALA A 135 7.04 5.48 -4.59
CA ALA A 135 6.23 4.98 -3.49
C ALA A 135 5.03 5.89 -3.18
N VAL A 136 3.88 5.31 -2.85
CA VAL A 136 2.68 6.05 -2.45
C VAL A 136 2.09 5.45 -1.18
N SER A 137 2.07 6.22 -0.09
CA SER A 137 1.56 5.83 1.22
C SER A 137 0.21 6.48 1.49
N TYR A 138 -0.84 5.69 1.61
CA TYR A 138 -2.17 6.13 2.04
C TYR A 138 -2.32 5.92 3.54
N TYR A 139 -2.58 7.00 4.26
CA TYR A 139 -2.83 7.03 5.71
C TYR A 139 -1.95 6.05 6.50
N GLY A 140 -0.64 6.05 6.20
CA GLY A 140 0.36 5.24 6.91
C GLY A 140 0.58 5.79 8.32
N GLY A 141 0.12 5.04 9.32
CA GLY A 141 0.32 5.37 10.71
C GLY A 141 1.73 5.06 11.21
N MET A 142 2.10 5.57 12.37
CA MET A 142 3.37 5.30 13.08
C MET A 142 4.66 5.71 12.33
N ILE A 143 4.58 6.29 11.13
CA ILE A 143 5.76 6.77 10.39
C ILE A 143 6.50 7.84 11.19
N ALA A 144 5.75 8.81 11.73
CA ALA A 144 6.34 9.90 12.49
C ALA A 144 6.93 9.46 13.83
N ASP A 145 6.40 8.39 14.42
CA ASP A 145 6.83 7.91 15.72
C ASP A 145 8.09 7.03 15.65
N ASN A 146 8.23 6.23 14.57
CA ASN A 146 9.20 5.15 14.55
C ASN A 146 10.17 5.19 13.36
N TYR A 147 9.89 5.94 12.28
CA TYR A 147 10.59 5.77 11.00
C TYR A 147 11.06 7.07 10.33
N LEU A 148 11.07 8.22 11.05
CA LEU A 148 11.56 9.49 10.49
C LEU A 148 13.08 9.52 10.24
N ASP A 149 13.83 8.59 10.77
CA ASP A 149 15.28 8.46 10.57
C ASP A 149 15.63 7.71 9.27
N LEU A 150 14.64 7.05 8.64
CA LEU A 150 14.85 6.34 7.39
C LEU A 150 15.18 7.32 6.23
N LYS A 151 16.16 6.96 5.41
CA LYS A 151 16.53 7.74 4.24
C LYS A 151 15.73 7.29 3.03
N ILE A 152 14.84 8.14 2.55
CA ILE A 152 14.08 7.91 1.33
C ILE A 152 14.81 8.55 0.17
N ASN A 153 15.25 7.73 -0.80
CA ASN A 153 16.03 8.18 -1.96
C ASN A 153 15.24 8.13 -3.29
N ILE A 154 14.01 7.64 -3.25
CA ILE A 154 13.09 7.59 -4.39
C ILE A 154 11.97 8.62 -4.23
N PRO A 155 11.28 9.01 -5.31
CA PRO A 155 10.07 9.83 -5.20
C PRO A 155 9.04 9.16 -4.31
N ILE A 156 8.46 9.92 -3.38
CA ILE A 156 7.42 9.41 -2.48
C ILE A 156 6.28 10.40 -2.32
N MET A 157 5.05 9.88 -2.33
CA MET A 157 3.82 10.63 -2.09
C MET A 157 3.09 10.09 -0.87
N TYR A 158 2.49 10.98 -0.09
CA TYR A 158 1.66 10.63 1.07
C TYR A 158 0.27 11.24 0.95
N HIS A 159 -0.75 10.46 1.34
CA HIS A 159 -2.13 10.87 1.44
C HIS A 159 -2.62 10.71 2.88
N PHE A 160 -3.07 11.79 3.52
CA PHE A 160 -3.57 11.79 4.90
C PHE A 160 -4.95 12.46 4.98
N GLY A 161 -5.81 11.96 5.85
CA GLY A 161 -7.05 12.63 6.23
C GLY A 161 -6.81 13.71 7.29
N GLU A 162 -7.50 14.85 7.19
CA GLU A 162 -7.41 15.93 8.19
C GLU A 162 -7.98 15.49 9.55
N ASN A 163 -9.04 14.66 9.53
CA ASN A 163 -9.73 14.16 10.72
C ASN A 163 -9.30 12.72 11.09
N ASP A 164 -8.10 12.31 10.69
CA ASP A 164 -7.57 11.00 11.03
C ASP A 164 -7.19 10.94 12.51
N HIS A 165 -7.97 10.22 13.32
CA HIS A 165 -7.73 10.08 14.76
C HIS A 165 -6.51 9.21 15.10
N ALA A 166 -6.01 8.40 14.15
CA ALA A 166 -4.82 7.58 14.32
C ALA A 166 -3.54 8.29 13.90
N ILE A 167 -3.64 9.38 13.11
CA ILE A 167 -2.50 10.13 12.57
C ILE A 167 -2.74 11.63 12.79
N PRO A 168 -2.33 12.18 13.94
CA PRO A 168 -2.51 13.60 14.23
C PRO A 168 -1.75 14.48 13.21
N MET A 169 -2.24 15.69 12.98
CA MET A 169 -1.63 16.63 12.04
C MET A 169 -0.18 16.98 12.38
N GLU A 170 0.21 16.92 13.67
CA GLU A 170 1.59 17.07 14.12
C GLU A 170 2.51 15.99 13.51
N SER A 171 2.02 14.75 13.39
CA SER A 171 2.74 13.66 12.72
C SER A 171 2.90 13.91 11.22
N VAL A 172 1.85 14.42 10.57
CA VAL A 172 1.90 14.82 9.15
C VAL A 172 2.90 15.96 8.93
N ASP A 173 2.94 16.95 9.81
CA ASP A 173 3.88 18.07 9.74
C ASP A 173 5.33 17.62 10.01
N ALA A 174 5.54 16.63 10.88
CA ALA A 174 6.85 16.03 11.09
C ALA A 174 7.36 15.32 9.83
N ILE A 175 6.50 14.57 9.13
CA ILE A 175 6.81 13.92 7.85
C ILE A 175 7.17 14.99 6.79
N LYS A 176 6.36 16.02 6.61
CA LYS A 176 6.63 17.14 5.69
C LYS A 176 7.96 17.83 5.97
N LYS A 177 8.27 18.04 7.25
CA LYS A 177 9.51 18.70 7.69
C LYS A 177 10.74 17.85 7.38
N THR A 178 10.62 16.53 7.55
CA THR A 178 11.73 15.58 7.36
C THR A 178 11.97 15.30 5.89
N TYR A 179 10.91 15.00 5.13
CA TYR A 179 10.99 14.61 3.73
C TYR A 179 10.56 15.77 2.81
N LYS A 180 11.42 16.80 2.66
CA LYS A 180 11.11 18.04 1.95
C LYS A 180 10.79 17.88 0.46
N ASN A 181 11.25 16.78 -0.15
CA ASN A 181 10.98 16.47 -1.56
C ASN A 181 9.75 15.57 -1.75
N ALA A 182 9.13 15.10 -0.66
CA ALA A 182 7.93 14.29 -0.74
C ALA A 182 6.71 15.14 -1.09
N LEU A 183 5.79 14.56 -1.84
CA LEU A 183 4.47 15.14 -2.06
C LEU A 183 3.54 14.70 -0.92
N VAL A 184 3.02 15.66 -0.14
CA VAL A 184 2.14 15.35 0.99
C VAL A 184 0.80 16.04 0.80
N HIS A 185 -0.26 15.24 0.63
CA HIS A 185 -1.63 15.70 0.48
C HIS A 185 -2.42 15.42 1.73
N VAL A 186 -3.15 16.45 2.20
CA VAL A 186 -4.09 16.34 3.31
C VAL A 186 -5.49 16.59 2.76
N TYR A 187 -6.41 15.70 3.06
CA TYR A 187 -7.78 15.74 2.58
C TYR A 187 -8.69 16.25 3.68
N LYS A 188 -9.31 17.39 3.40
CA LYS A 188 -10.23 18.04 4.32
C LYS A 188 -11.40 17.11 4.67
N ASP A 189 -11.81 17.11 5.91
CA ASP A 189 -12.93 16.33 6.46
C ASP A 189 -12.78 14.80 6.34
N ALA A 190 -11.70 14.28 5.74
CA ALA A 190 -11.46 12.86 5.61
C ALA A 190 -10.83 12.25 6.87
N GLY A 191 -11.26 11.03 7.24
CA GLY A 191 -10.74 10.24 8.37
C GLY A 191 -9.73 9.18 7.96
N HIS A 192 -9.41 8.28 8.92
CA HIS A 192 -8.55 7.13 8.66
C HIS A 192 -9.25 6.12 7.75
N GLY A 193 -8.61 5.71 6.66
CA GLY A 193 -9.22 4.78 5.71
C GLY A 193 -10.21 5.43 4.75
N PHE A 194 -10.11 6.73 4.51
CA PHE A 194 -11.02 7.48 3.64
C PHE A 194 -11.15 6.92 2.21
N ASN A 195 -10.19 6.09 1.78
CA ASN A 195 -10.22 5.45 0.47
C ASN A 195 -11.03 4.15 0.44
N CYS A 196 -11.38 3.57 1.59
CA CYS A 196 -12.05 2.29 1.67
C CYS A 196 -13.58 2.46 1.66
N ASP A 197 -14.22 2.13 0.55
CA ASP A 197 -15.66 2.23 0.34
C ASP A 197 -16.49 1.24 1.20
N MET A 198 -15.83 0.28 1.83
CA MET A 198 -16.45 -0.67 2.77
C MET A 198 -16.43 -0.18 4.22
N ARG A 199 -15.88 1.04 4.50
CA ARG A 199 -15.77 1.61 5.84
C ARG A 199 -16.64 2.86 5.99
N ALA A 200 -17.04 3.14 7.23
CA ALA A 200 -17.82 4.36 7.56
C ALA A 200 -17.03 5.66 7.30
N ASP A 201 -15.71 5.59 7.34
CA ASP A 201 -14.83 6.74 7.09
C ASP A 201 -14.62 7.05 5.60
N TYR A 202 -15.26 6.29 4.69
CA TYR A 202 -15.14 6.52 3.25
C TYR A 202 -15.53 7.95 2.86
N HIS A 203 -14.64 8.62 2.16
CA HIS A 203 -14.85 9.97 1.65
C HIS A 203 -14.61 9.99 0.14
N GLU A 204 -15.70 9.86 -0.62
CA GLU A 204 -15.68 9.63 -2.08
C GLU A 204 -14.83 10.66 -2.84
N GLU A 205 -15.03 11.96 -2.55
CA GLU A 205 -14.30 13.04 -3.23
C GLU A 205 -12.79 12.95 -2.97
N SER A 206 -12.42 12.67 -1.71
CA SER A 206 -11.01 12.52 -1.33
C SER A 206 -10.39 11.26 -1.95
N ALA A 207 -11.12 10.15 -1.98
CA ALA A 207 -10.67 8.89 -2.58
C ALA A 207 -10.41 9.05 -4.09
N LYS A 208 -11.34 9.68 -4.81
CA LYS A 208 -11.17 9.97 -6.24
C LYS A 208 -9.96 10.86 -6.51
N LEU A 209 -9.85 11.97 -5.78
CA LEU A 209 -8.74 12.92 -5.96
C LEU A 209 -7.40 12.29 -5.58
N ALA A 210 -7.36 11.42 -4.56
CA ALA A 210 -6.16 10.69 -4.17
C ALA A 210 -5.73 9.70 -5.26
N LEU A 211 -6.68 8.97 -5.85
CA LEU A 211 -6.40 8.07 -6.96
C LEU A 211 -5.85 8.82 -8.19
N GLU A 212 -6.49 9.93 -8.60
CA GLU A 212 -6.01 10.76 -9.71
C GLU A 212 -4.56 11.22 -9.51
N ARG A 213 -4.24 11.73 -8.31
CA ARG A 213 -2.88 12.15 -7.95
C ARG A 213 -1.88 11.00 -7.95
N THR A 214 -2.31 9.85 -7.43
CA THR A 214 -1.48 8.63 -7.42
C THR A 214 -1.16 8.18 -8.84
N LEU A 215 -2.16 8.08 -9.71
CA LEU A 215 -1.98 7.63 -11.09
C LEU A 215 -1.05 8.57 -11.87
N GLN A 216 -1.23 9.89 -11.72
CA GLN A 216 -0.32 10.85 -12.32
C GLN A 216 1.09 10.72 -11.78
N PHE A 217 1.25 10.65 -10.45
CA PHE A 217 2.56 10.53 -9.81
C PHE A 217 3.29 9.25 -10.20
N VAL A 218 2.60 8.11 -10.20
CA VAL A 218 3.19 6.83 -10.62
C VAL A 218 3.57 6.89 -12.10
N GLY A 219 2.70 7.41 -12.97
CA GLY A 219 2.99 7.54 -14.40
C GLY A 219 4.16 8.49 -14.72
N ASP A 220 4.41 9.51 -13.88
CA ASP A 220 5.52 10.45 -14.06
C ASP A 220 6.87 9.87 -13.57
N ASN A 221 6.86 8.76 -12.81
CA ASN A 221 8.04 8.21 -12.14
C ASN A 221 8.35 6.74 -12.51
N LEU A 222 7.57 6.09 -13.35
CA LEU A 222 7.87 4.79 -13.98
C LEU A 222 8.29 4.99 -15.44
#